data_9b1a61e9dfb8ee73d98d26cf4f1fccfc
#
_entry.id   9b1a61e9dfb8ee73d98d26cf4f1fccfc
#
_cell.length_a   1.000
_cell.length_b   1.000
_cell.length_c   1.000
_cell.angle_alpha   90.00
_cell.angle_beta   90.00
_cell.angle_gamma   90.00
#
_symmetry.space_group_name_H-M   'P 1'
#
loop_
_entity.id
_entity.type
_entity.pdbx_description
1 polymer ?
#
loop_
_entity_poly.entity_id
_entity_poly.type
_entity_poly.pdbx_seq_one_letter_code
_entity_poly.pdbx_strand_id
1 'polypeptide(L)' 'MGSGDVYKRHVEELVHELKADYTVAIVTHNMQQAARVSDFTAYMYLGEMVEFGKTDEIFIKPKKQETEDYITGRFG' A
#
# COMPACT_ATOMS: atom_id res chain seq x y z
N MET A 1 16.02 -7.42 -15.37
CA MET A 1 15.72 -7.91 -14.10
C MET A 1 16.01 -6.93 -12.99
N GLY A 2 17.22 -6.60 -12.75
CA GLY A 2 17.58 -5.77 -11.64
C GLY A 2 17.08 -4.34 -11.69
N SER A 3 16.86 -3.82 -12.89
CA SER A 3 16.48 -2.41 -13.01
C SER A 3 15.13 -2.08 -12.37
N GLY A 4 14.17 -3.00 -12.46
CA GLY A 4 12.87 -2.79 -11.84
C GLY A 4 12.96 -2.73 -10.32
N ASP A 5 13.77 -3.61 -9.72
CA ASP A 5 13.93 -3.65 -8.28
C ASP A 5 14.69 -2.41 -7.77
N VAL A 6 15.68 -1.96 -8.52
CA VAL A 6 16.43 -0.75 -8.16
C VAL A 6 15.51 0.45 -8.18
N TYR A 7 14.67 0.56 -9.20
CA TYR A 7 13.73 1.66 -9.31
C TYR A 7 12.75 1.69 -8.13
N LYS A 8 12.21 0.53 -7.78
CA LYS A 8 11.28 0.45 -6.65
C LYS A 8 11.94 0.86 -5.35
N ARG A 9 13.18 0.46 -5.16
CA ARG A 9 13.93 0.82 -3.95
C ARG A 9 14.15 2.32 -3.86
N HIS A 10 14.48 2.95 -4.98
CA HIS A 10 14.67 4.39 -5.01
C HIS A 10 13.41 5.14 -4.66
N VAL A 11 12.27 4.70 -5.18
CA VAL A 11 10.99 5.32 -4.87
C VAL A 11 10.68 5.20 -3.39
N GLU A 12 10.91 4.02 -2.81
CA GLU A 12 10.63 3.81 -1.40
C GLU A 12 11.53 4.66 -0.51
N GLU A 13 12.80 4.78 -0.86
CA GLU A 13 13.72 5.63 -0.11
C GLU A 13 13.32 7.10 -0.18
N LEU A 14 12.88 7.55 -1.35
CA LEU A 14 12.43 8.91 -1.51
C LEU A 14 11.20 9.19 -0.65
N VAL A 15 10.26 8.25 -0.61
CA VAL A 15 9.08 8.39 0.23
C VAL A 15 9.44 8.49 1.70
N HIS A 16 10.38 7.66 2.14
CA HIS A 16 10.84 7.73 3.53
C HIS A 16 11.43 9.10 3.87
N GLU A 17 12.18 9.68 2.96
CA GLU A 17 12.75 11.00 3.18
C GLU A 17 11.67 12.07 3.22
N LEU A 18 10.72 12.01 2.30
CA LEU A 18 9.67 13.01 2.22
C LEU A 18 8.72 12.96 3.40
N LYS A 19 8.48 11.77 3.94
CA LYS A 19 7.58 11.61 5.08
C LYS A 19 8.04 12.37 6.31
N ALA A 20 9.32 12.63 6.43
CA ALA A 20 9.85 13.35 7.59
C ALA A 20 9.31 14.78 7.66
N ASP A 21 9.06 15.40 6.50
CA ASP A 21 8.67 16.80 6.44
C ASP A 21 7.29 17.04 5.81
N TYR A 22 6.74 16.04 5.14
CA TYR A 22 5.51 16.20 4.37
C TYR A 22 4.56 15.05 4.58
N THR A 23 3.28 15.33 4.34
CA THR A 23 2.28 14.27 4.19
C THR A 23 2.33 13.82 2.75
N VAL A 24 2.53 12.51 2.53
CA VAL A 24 2.70 11.95 1.20
C VAL A 24 1.55 11.00 0.90
N ALA A 25 0.92 11.16 -0.25
CA ALA A 25 -0.13 10.25 -0.71
C ALA A 25 0.36 9.54 -1.97
N ILE A 26 0.22 8.20 -1.99
CA ILE A 26 0.66 7.37 -3.09
C ILE A 26 -0.49 6.48 -3.52
N VAL A 27 -0.66 6.34 -4.84
CA VAL A 27 -1.59 5.36 -5.41
C VAL A 27 -0.75 4.28 -6.06
N THR A 28 -0.98 3.03 -5.68
CA THR A 28 -0.17 1.94 -6.22
C THR A 28 -0.99 0.66 -6.29
N HIS A 29 -0.63 -0.21 -7.23
CA HIS A 29 -1.16 -1.57 -7.29
C HIS A 29 -0.18 -2.56 -6.65
N ASN A 30 0.94 -2.08 -6.17
CA ASN A 30 1.95 -2.93 -5.54
C ASN A 30 1.72 -2.96 -4.04
N MET A 31 1.09 -4.03 -3.58
CA MET A 31 0.74 -4.16 -2.17
C MET A 31 1.96 -4.23 -1.26
N GLN A 32 3.02 -4.87 -1.73
CA GLN A 32 4.23 -4.98 -0.92
C GLN A 32 4.87 -3.62 -0.71
N GLN A 33 4.88 -2.79 -1.74
CA GLN A 33 5.39 -1.44 -1.62
C GLN A 33 4.54 -0.62 -0.64
N ALA A 34 3.22 -0.71 -0.77
CA ALA A 34 2.33 0.00 0.14
C ALA A 34 2.56 -0.42 1.58
N ALA A 35 2.73 -1.73 1.81
CA ALA A 35 2.95 -2.23 3.15
C ALA A 35 4.24 -1.71 3.77
N ARG A 36 5.27 -1.52 2.94
CA ARG A 36 6.58 -1.09 3.44
C ARG A 36 6.68 0.40 3.72
N VAL A 37 6.00 1.23 2.93
CA VAL A 37 6.26 2.66 2.99
C VAL A 37 5.14 3.47 3.61
N SER A 38 3.93 2.93 3.76
CA SER A 38 2.80 3.74 4.21
C SER A 38 2.48 3.50 5.68
N ASP A 39 2.00 4.55 6.32
CA ASP A 39 1.53 4.49 7.70
C ASP A 39 0.05 4.16 7.76
N PHE A 40 -0.69 4.66 6.77
CA PHE A 40 -2.11 4.39 6.61
C PHE A 40 -2.36 3.93 5.19
N THR A 41 -3.33 3.05 5.02
CA THR A 41 -3.66 2.50 3.71
C THR A 41 -5.16 2.57 3.49
N ALA A 42 -5.53 2.96 2.28
CA ALA A 42 -6.93 2.94 1.84
C ALA A 42 -7.04 1.95 0.69
N TYR A 43 -7.94 0.98 0.83
CA TYR A 43 -8.23 0.07 -0.27
C TYR A 43 -9.42 0.62 -1.04
N MET A 44 -9.22 0.88 -2.33
CA MET A 44 -10.23 1.44 -3.20
C MET A 44 -10.60 0.41 -4.25
N TYR A 45 -11.88 0.34 -4.56
CA TYR A 45 -12.36 -0.57 -5.60
C TYR A 45 -13.52 0.07 -6.32
N LEU A 46 -13.43 0.18 -7.63
CA LEU A 46 -14.46 0.75 -8.50
C LEU A 46 -14.91 2.13 -8.00
N GLY A 47 -13.97 2.95 -7.60
CA GLY A 47 -14.25 4.32 -7.19
C GLY A 47 -14.75 4.47 -5.78
N GLU A 48 -14.83 3.39 -5.01
CA GLU A 48 -15.31 3.44 -3.64
C GLU A 48 -14.20 3.04 -2.67
N MET A 49 -14.17 3.70 -1.53
CA MET A 49 -13.24 3.32 -0.48
C MET A 49 -13.85 2.16 0.30
N VAL A 50 -13.23 0.99 0.15
CA VAL A 50 -13.70 -0.23 0.81
C VAL A 50 -13.28 -0.24 2.27
N GLU A 51 -12.00 0.08 2.52
CA GLU A 51 -11.49 0.07 3.89
C GLU A 51 -10.35 1.05 4.01
N PHE A 52 -10.25 1.71 5.15
CA PHE A 52 -9.17 2.64 5.46
C PHE A 52 -8.72 2.41 6.89
N GLY A 53 -7.42 2.42 7.12
CA GLY A 53 -6.90 2.26 8.46
C GLY A 53 -5.39 2.23 8.47
N LYS A 54 -4.83 1.91 9.64
CA LYS A 54 -3.39 1.74 9.75
C LYS A 54 -2.94 0.62 8.86
N THR A 55 -1.79 0.83 8.22
CA THR A 55 -1.28 -0.15 7.26
C THR A 55 -1.16 -1.55 7.86
N ASP A 56 -0.66 -1.64 9.09
CA ASP A 56 -0.53 -2.94 9.74
C ASP A 56 -1.87 -3.63 9.87
N GLU A 57 -2.90 -2.90 10.24
CA GLU A 57 -4.22 -3.49 10.42
C GLU A 57 -4.82 -3.93 9.10
N ILE A 58 -4.64 -3.13 8.05
CA ILE A 58 -5.18 -3.46 6.74
C ILE A 58 -4.54 -4.73 6.19
N PHE A 59 -3.24 -4.89 6.35
CA PHE A 59 -2.53 -6.01 5.73
C PHE A 59 -2.50 -7.27 6.59
N ILE A 60 -2.61 -7.14 7.89
CA ILE A 60 -2.55 -8.30 8.77
C ILE A 60 -3.94 -8.75 9.21
N LYS A 61 -4.82 -7.80 9.52
CA LYS A 61 -6.12 -8.12 10.07
C LYS A 61 -7.19 -7.18 9.52
N PRO A 62 -7.47 -7.26 8.22
CA PRO A 62 -8.48 -6.39 7.62
C PRO A 62 -9.86 -6.70 8.17
N LYS A 63 -10.69 -5.67 8.27
CA LYS A 63 -12.04 -5.80 8.78
C LYS A 63 -13.03 -6.26 7.72
N LYS A 64 -12.70 -6.05 6.45
CA LYS A 64 -13.58 -6.40 5.34
C LYS A 64 -13.07 -7.61 4.62
N GLN A 65 -13.97 -8.51 4.26
CA GLN A 65 -13.60 -9.70 3.50
C GLN A 65 -13.02 -9.31 2.14
N GLU A 66 -13.56 -8.28 1.53
CA GLU A 66 -13.07 -7.81 0.23
C GLU A 66 -11.60 -7.40 0.30
N THR A 67 -11.21 -6.73 1.38
CA THR A 67 -9.83 -6.33 1.59
C THR A 67 -8.94 -7.55 1.77
N GLU A 68 -9.38 -8.50 2.56
CA GLU A 68 -8.63 -9.72 2.78
C GLU A 68 -8.44 -10.49 1.48
N ASP A 69 -9.49 -10.61 0.68
CA ASP A 69 -9.41 -11.31 -0.59
C ASP A 69 -8.43 -10.65 -1.54
N TYR A 70 -8.42 -9.33 -1.57
CA TYR A 70 -7.49 -8.60 -2.42
C TYR A 70 -6.04 -8.83 -1.98
N ILE A 71 -5.80 -8.73 -0.69
CA ILE A 71 -4.43 -8.87 -0.15
C ILE A 71 -3.91 -10.28 -0.32
N THR A 72 -4.76 -11.27 -0.14
CA THR A 72 -4.35 -12.66 -0.26
C THR A 72 -4.37 -13.17 -1.71
N GLY A 73 -4.82 -12.35 -2.64
CA GLY A 73 -4.85 -12.74 -4.05
C GLY A 73 -5.94 -13.73 -4.41
N ARG A 74 -6.96 -13.83 -3.57
CA ARG A 74 -8.06 -14.76 -3.83
C ARG A 74 -9.06 -14.27 -4.85
N PHE A 75 -8.95 -12.98 -5.20
CA PHE A 75 -9.94 -12.41 -6.02
C PHE A 75 -9.48 -12.32 -7.46
N GLY A 76 -10.35 -12.57 -8.35
CA GLY A 76 -10.06 -12.58 -9.76
C GLY A 76 -9.41 -13.86 -10.20
#